data_904918ce708f4d505327c618f547d4e9
#
_entry.id   904918ce708f4d505327c618f547d4e9
#
_cell.length_a   1.000
_cell.length_b   1.000
_cell.length_c   1.000
_cell.angle_alpha   90.00
_cell.angle_beta   90.00
_cell.angle_gamma   90.00
#
_symmetry.space_group_name_H-M   'P 1'
#
loop_
_entity.id
_entity.type
_entity.pdbx_description
1 polymer ?
#
loop_
_entity_poly.entity_id
_entity_poly.type
_entity_poly.pdbx_seq_one_letter_code
_entity_poly.pdbx_strand_id
1 'polypeptide(L)'
;MGRVAEALCSLGCTPAEARLVSLRVRELIVDSTGYEVFADVEPALRRLSEAGWIQVVVSNHIPELAHLLVNLGLAQYLARVYTSALAGYEKPHAGFLGRVLDDGPWPAPIWAVGDSVEADCLPARAYGCRAVLVRTRDERFRPRVAGLSQAVDLMTA
;
A
#
# COMPACT_ATOMS: atom_id res chain seq x y z
N MET A 1 -23.48 -3.46 1.99
CA MET A 1 -22.92 -4.78 1.58
C MET A 1 -21.57 -4.52 0.94
N GLY A 2 -20.53 -5.30 1.20
CA GLY A 2 -19.21 -5.02 0.61
C GLY A 2 -19.13 -5.52 -0.84
N ARG A 3 -18.25 -4.94 -1.64
CA ARG A 3 -18.03 -5.28 -3.07
C ARG A 3 -17.91 -6.79 -3.35
N VAL A 4 -17.26 -7.54 -2.45
CA VAL A 4 -17.16 -9.02 -2.58
C VAL A 4 -18.53 -9.67 -2.51
N ALA A 5 -19.37 -9.27 -1.56
CA ALA A 5 -20.71 -9.82 -1.43
C ALA A 5 -21.61 -9.46 -2.63
N GLU A 6 -21.50 -8.25 -3.15
CA GLU A 6 -22.21 -7.81 -4.37
C GLU A 6 -21.80 -8.63 -5.59
N ALA A 7 -20.50 -8.84 -5.78
CA ALA A 7 -19.97 -9.67 -6.86
C ALA A 7 -20.46 -11.13 -6.75
N LEU A 8 -20.43 -11.70 -5.55
CA LEU A 8 -20.93 -13.07 -5.31
C LEU A 8 -22.43 -13.20 -5.60
N CYS A 9 -23.23 -12.20 -5.21
CA CYS A 9 -24.66 -12.20 -5.53
C CYS A 9 -24.89 -12.11 -7.05
N SER A 10 -24.09 -11.35 -7.80
CA SER A 10 -24.17 -11.29 -9.25
C SER A 10 -23.81 -12.60 -9.96
N LEU A 11 -23.05 -13.47 -9.27
CA LEU A 11 -22.68 -14.82 -9.72
C LEU A 11 -23.68 -15.90 -9.24
N GLY A 12 -24.80 -15.51 -8.62
CA GLY A 12 -25.88 -16.42 -8.23
C GLY A 12 -25.86 -16.89 -6.77
N CYS A 13 -24.94 -16.38 -5.94
CA CYS A 13 -24.98 -16.66 -4.49
C CYS A 13 -26.16 -15.93 -3.84
N THR A 14 -26.78 -16.58 -2.86
CA THR A 14 -27.75 -15.89 -1.99
C THR A 14 -27.04 -14.82 -1.14
N PRO A 15 -27.76 -13.79 -0.66
CA PRO A 15 -27.18 -12.77 0.22
C PRO A 15 -26.54 -13.37 1.50
N ALA A 16 -27.09 -14.46 2.03
CA ALA A 16 -26.56 -15.13 3.21
C ALA A 16 -25.21 -15.83 2.91
N GLU A 17 -25.12 -16.56 1.81
CA GLU A 17 -23.89 -17.20 1.36
C GLU A 17 -22.82 -16.16 1.00
N ALA A 18 -23.19 -15.13 0.26
CA ALA A 18 -22.28 -14.04 -0.10
C ALA A 18 -21.69 -13.33 1.13
N ARG A 19 -22.51 -13.14 2.18
CA ARG A 19 -22.06 -12.58 3.45
C ARG A 19 -21.07 -13.51 4.16
N LEU A 20 -21.39 -14.80 4.26
CA LEU A 20 -20.55 -15.80 4.92
C LEU A 20 -19.19 -15.90 4.23
N VAL A 21 -19.17 -16.01 2.90
CA VAL A 21 -17.94 -16.06 2.11
C VAL A 21 -17.13 -14.78 2.27
N SER A 22 -17.78 -13.60 2.25
CA SER A 22 -17.09 -12.33 2.45
C SER A 22 -16.42 -12.21 3.82
N LEU A 23 -17.07 -12.72 4.88
CA LEU A 23 -16.47 -12.76 6.21
C LEU A 23 -15.25 -13.70 6.24
N ARG A 24 -15.36 -14.88 5.63
CA ARG A 24 -14.25 -15.83 5.57
C ARG A 24 -13.06 -15.30 4.76
N VAL A 25 -13.32 -14.65 3.63
CA VAL A 25 -12.27 -13.98 2.84
C VAL A 25 -11.57 -12.90 3.68
N ARG A 26 -12.34 -12.11 4.43
CA ARG A 26 -11.77 -11.08 5.32
C ARG A 26 -10.89 -11.67 6.41
N GLU A 27 -11.30 -12.77 7.05
CA GLU A 27 -10.48 -13.49 8.03
C GLU A 27 -9.15 -13.94 7.43
N LEU A 28 -9.17 -14.50 6.22
CA LEU A 28 -7.96 -14.96 5.52
C LEU A 28 -7.03 -13.80 5.13
N ILE A 29 -7.60 -12.65 4.74
CA ILE A 29 -6.81 -11.47 4.35
C ILE A 29 -6.07 -10.87 5.57
N VAL A 30 -6.60 -10.99 6.78
CA VAL A 30 -5.96 -10.45 7.99
C VAL A 30 -5.09 -11.48 8.74
N ASP A 31 -5.12 -12.73 8.32
CA ASP A 31 -4.27 -13.77 8.90
C ASP A 31 -2.82 -13.57 8.47
N SER A 32 -1.99 -13.10 9.41
CA SER A 32 -0.57 -12.82 9.15
C SER A 32 0.24 -14.08 8.78
N THR A 33 -0.26 -15.28 9.11
CA THR A 33 0.43 -16.54 8.75
C THR A 33 0.40 -16.83 7.26
N GLY A 34 -0.51 -16.20 6.51
CA GLY A 34 -0.61 -16.27 5.06
C GLY A 34 0.34 -15.32 4.31
N TYR A 35 1.16 -14.55 5.02
CA TYR A 35 2.05 -13.55 4.42
C TYR A 35 3.51 -13.87 4.70
N GLU A 36 4.32 -13.72 3.67
CA GLU A 36 5.78 -13.73 3.77
C GLU A 36 6.31 -12.32 3.49
N VAL A 37 7.01 -11.75 4.46
CA VAL A 37 7.66 -10.45 4.31
C VAL A 37 8.98 -10.66 3.56
N PHE A 38 9.17 -9.93 2.46
CA PHE A 38 10.44 -10.00 1.74
C PHE A 38 11.61 -9.59 2.64
N ALA A 39 12.73 -10.28 2.51
CA ALA A 39 13.89 -10.14 3.39
C ALA A 39 14.51 -8.72 3.41
N ASP A 40 14.30 -7.92 2.36
CA ASP A 40 14.79 -6.55 2.27
C ASP A 40 13.84 -5.49 2.86
N VAL A 41 12.62 -5.85 3.28
CA VAL A 41 11.61 -4.89 3.75
C VAL A 41 12.02 -4.28 5.08
N GLU A 42 12.21 -5.08 6.12
CA GLU A 42 12.54 -4.58 7.43
C GLU A 42 13.87 -3.79 7.46
N PRO A 43 14.97 -4.29 6.85
CA PRO A 43 16.20 -3.51 6.77
C PRO A 43 16.03 -2.17 6.04
N ALA A 44 15.23 -2.12 4.98
CA ALA A 44 14.98 -0.89 4.24
C ALA A 44 14.19 0.12 5.06
N LEU A 45 13.10 -0.32 5.72
CA LEU A 45 12.28 0.54 6.58
C LEU A 45 13.07 1.10 7.75
N ARG A 46 13.92 0.28 8.38
CA ARG A 46 14.80 0.70 9.47
C ARG A 46 15.80 1.77 9.00
N ARG A 47 16.49 1.54 7.88
CA ARG A 47 17.41 2.54 7.29
C ARG A 47 16.73 3.88 7.02
N LEU A 48 15.51 3.87 6.50
CA LEU A 48 14.75 5.09 6.29
C LEU A 48 14.40 5.78 7.61
N SER A 49 13.99 5.01 8.65
CA SER A 49 13.72 5.58 9.98
C SER A 49 14.98 6.20 10.62
N GLU A 50 16.12 5.52 10.53
CA GLU A 50 17.42 6.01 11.03
C GLU A 50 17.88 7.27 10.28
N ALA A 51 17.52 7.40 9.00
CA ALA A 51 17.77 8.58 8.18
C ALA A 51 16.72 9.71 8.38
N GLY A 52 15.77 9.54 9.30
CA GLY A 52 14.75 10.54 9.65
C GLY A 52 13.57 10.62 8.68
N TRP A 53 13.38 9.63 7.79
CA TRP A 53 12.24 9.60 6.89
C TRP A 53 10.94 9.24 7.61
N ILE A 54 9.88 9.98 7.28
CA ILE A 54 8.50 9.64 7.70
C ILE A 54 7.92 8.65 6.69
N GLN A 55 7.57 7.47 7.14
CA GLN A 55 7.08 6.39 6.29
C GLN A 55 5.59 6.19 6.49
N VAL A 56 4.85 6.11 5.40
CA VAL A 56 3.41 5.83 5.39
C VAL A 56 3.07 4.73 4.39
N VAL A 57 2.05 3.95 4.70
CA VAL A 57 1.50 2.95 3.77
C VAL A 57 0.25 3.51 3.12
N VAL A 58 0.15 3.39 1.79
CA VAL A 58 -1.03 3.77 0.98
C VAL A 58 -1.45 2.57 0.14
N SER A 59 -2.54 1.91 0.49
CA SER A 59 -2.91 0.62 -0.09
C SER A 59 -4.39 0.51 -0.43
N ASN A 60 -4.69 -0.11 -1.58
CA ASN A 60 -6.03 -0.60 -1.89
C ASN A 60 -6.31 -1.84 -1.04
N HIS A 61 -6.77 -1.63 0.18
CA HIS A 61 -6.92 -2.69 1.18
C HIS A 61 -8.11 -2.43 2.11
N ILE A 62 -8.49 -3.47 2.85
CA ILE A 62 -9.49 -3.39 3.92
C ILE A 62 -8.95 -2.61 5.13
N PRO A 63 -9.82 -2.12 6.04
CA PRO A 63 -9.41 -1.28 7.17
C PRO A 63 -8.40 -1.94 8.11
N GLU A 64 -8.42 -3.27 8.20
CA GLU A 64 -7.58 -4.05 9.11
C GLU A 64 -6.11 -4.16 8.72
N LEU A 65 -5.69 -3.55 7.60
CA LEU A 65 -4.27 -3.55 7.18
C LEU A 65 -3.33 -3.09 8.31
N ALA A 66 -3.75 -2.11 9.11
CA ALA A 66 -2.93 -1.64 10.22
C ALA A 66 -2.63 -2.76 11.24
N HIS A 67 -3.63 -3.59 11.58
CA HIS A 67 -3.44 -4.75 12.46
C HIS A 67 -2.54 -5.82 11.82
N LEU A 68 -2.71 -6.07 10.52
CA LEU A 68 -1.84 -7.00 9.80
C LEU A 68 -0.37 -6.54 9.86
N LEU A 69 -0.11 -5.26 9.66
CA LEU A 69 1.24 -4.69 9.73
C LEU A 69 1.84 -4.76 11.15
N VAL A 70 1.02 -4.66 12.20
CA VAL A 70 1.44 -4.93 13.59
C VAL A 70 1.86 -6.38 13.75
N ASN A 71 1.04 -7.33 13.30
CA ASN A 71 1.32 -8.77 13.41
C ASN A 71 2.55 -9.20 12.59
N LEU A 72 2.86 -8.48 11.50
CA LEU A 72 4.06 -8.69 10.68
C LEU A 72 5.30 -7.95 11.25
N GLY A 73 5.19 -7.24 12.38
CA GLY A 73 6.29 -6.50 13.00
C GLY A 73 6.74 -5.23 12.27
N LEU A 74 5.95 -4.77 11.28
CA LEU A 74 6.33 -3.63 10.43
C LEU A 74 5.79 -2.29 10.93
N ALA A 75 4.75 -2.28 11.78
CA ALA A 75 4.08 -1.06 12.21
C ALA A 75 5.00 -0.08 12.96
N GLN A 76 6.05 -0.57 13.62
CA GLN A 76 7.02 0.25 14.35
C GLN A 76 7.78 1.25 13.46
N TYR A 77 7.85 1.01 12.16
CA TYR A 77 8.52 1.87 11.18
C TYR A 77 7.57 2.86 10.50
N LEU A 78 6.26 2.75 10.74
CA LEU A 78 5.23 3.44 9.98
C LEU A 78 4.55 4.52 10.82
N ALA A 79 4.56 5.75 10.32
CA ALA A 79 3.83 6.84 10.96
C ALA A 79 2.31 6.73 10.78
N ARG A 80 1.86 6.28 9.60
CA ARG A 80 0.43 6.14 9.25
C ARG A 80 0.18 5.05 8.22
N VAL A 81 -1.05 4.53 8.23
CA VAL A 81 -1.55 3.55 7.25
C VAL A 81 -2.84 4.07 6.65
N TYR A 82 -2.86 4.25 5.34
CA TYR A 82 -4.03 4.68 4.58
C TYR A 82 -4.53 3.52 3.74
N THR A 83 -5.82 3.19 3.90
CA THR A 83 -6.48 2.15 3.10
C THR A 83 -7.59 2.76 2.24
N SER A 84 -7.79 2.21 1.06
CA SER A 84 -8.88 2.62 0.16
C SER A 84 -10.25 2.50 0.82
N ALA A 85 -10.44 1.48 1.65
CA ALA A 85 -11.70 1.26 2.35
C ALA A 85 -12.06 2.37 3.33
N LEU A 86 -11.07 3.01 3.99
CA LEU A 86 -11.29 4.15 4.89
C LEU A 86 -11.26 5.49 4.14
N ALA A 87 -10.47 5.58 3.09
CA ALA A 87 -10.35 6.80 2.30
C ALA A 87 -11.57 7.06 1.40
N GLY A 88 -12.31 6.01 1.01
CA GLY A 88 -13.41 6.09 0.05
C GLY A 88 -12.96 6.17 -1.41
N TYR A 89 -11.67 6.11 -1.68
CA TYR A 89 -11.04 6.13 -3.00
C TYR A 89 -10.05 4.98 -3.13
N GLU A 90 -9.89 4.45 -4.33
CA GLU A 90 -8.89 3.43 -4.66
C GLU A 90 -7.83 4.02 -5.60
N LYS A 91 -6.56 3.61 -5.45
CA LYS A 91 -5.55 3.88 -6.49
C LYS A 91 -6.00 3.27 -7.84
N PRO A 92 -5.89 3.95 -8.95
CA PRO A 92 -5.15 5.20 -9.20
C PRO A 92 -5.96 6.51 -9.02
N HIS A 93 -7.15 6.47 -8.40
CA HIS A 93 -7.96 7.68 -8.24
C HIS A 93 -7.19 8.79 -7.51
N ALA A 94 -7.09 9.97 -8.12
CA ALA A 94 -6.32 11.10 -7.61
C ALA A 94 -6.71 11.50 -6.17
N GLY A 95 -7.99 11.42 -5.82
CA GLY A 95 -8.50 11.72 -4.49
C GLY A 95 -7.90 10.90 -3.36
N PHE A 96 -7.35 9.70 -3.63
CA PHE A 96 -6.70 8.92 -2.58
C PHE A 96 -5.36 9.51 -2.18
N LEU A 97 -4.48 9.75 -3.16
CA LEU A 97 -3.18 10.35 -2.88
C LEU A 97 -3.31 11.81 -2.43
N GLY A 98 -4.24 12.58 -3.01
CA GLY A 98 -4.57 13.93 -2.57
C GLY A 98 -4.90 13.97 -1.08
N ARG A 99 -5.79 13.08 -0.62
CA ARG A 99 -6.14 12.98 0.81
C ARG A 99 -4.94 12.65 1.70
N VAL A 100 -4.05 11.77 1.26
CA VAL A 100 -2.81 11.46 2.00
C VAL A 100 -1.92 12.70 2.11
N LEU A 101 -1.77 13.45 1.01
CA LEU A 101 -0.93 14.64 0.98
C LEU A 101 -1.51 15.79 1.82
N ASP A 102 -2.84 15.93 1.86
CA ASP A 102 -3.54 16.95 2.64
C ASP A 102 -3.54 16.66 4.16
N ASP A 103 -3.34 15.40 4.57
CA ASP A 103 -3.42 14.96 5.97
C ASP A 103 -2.17 15.29 6.81
N GLY A 104 -1.16 15.94 6.24
CA GLY A 104 -0.03 16.36 7.06
C GLY A 104 0.97 17.25 6.35
N PRO A 105 1.76 17.99 7.12
CA PRO A 105 2.94 18.65 6.59
C PRO A 105 4.02 17.61 6.31
N TRP A 106 4.03 17.04 5.10
CA TRP A 106 5.05 16.09 4.70
C TRP A 106 6.32 16.83 4.24
N PRO A 107 7.49 16.61 4.87
CA PRO A 107 8.73 17.23 4.44
C PRO A 107 9.10 16.80 3.02
N ALA A 108 9.56 17.75 2.20
CA ALA A 108 10.10 17.43 0.89
C ALA A 108 11.56 16.91 1.01
N PRO A 109 12.00 16.04 0.11
CA PRO A 109 11.25 15.46 -1.01
C PRO A 109 10.30 14.34 -0.59
N ILE A 110 9.15 14.24 -1.25
CA ILE A 110 8.20 13.12 -1.06
C ILE A 110 8.48 12.05 -2.12
N TRP A 111 8.55 10.79 -1.69
CA TRP A 111 8.75 9.66 -2.57
C TRP A 111 7.58 8.67 -2.48
N ALA A 112 7.11 8.20 -3.63
CA ALA A 112 6.26 7.04 -3.74
C ALA A 112 7.09 5.83 -4.18
N VAL A 113 6.95 4.73 -3.48
CA VAL A 113 7.56 3.44 -3.80
C VAL A 113 6.43 2.43 -4.00
N GLY A 114 6.35 1.85 -5.18
CA GLY A 114 5.27 0.92 -5.51
C GLY A 114 5.64 -0.01 -6.66
N ASP A 115 4.80 -1.00 -6.92
CA ASP A 115 5.00 -2.01 -7.97
C ASP A 115 4.12 -1.81 -9.21
N SER A 116 3.25 -0.79 -9.18
CA SER A 116 2.36 -0.44 -10.28
C SER A 116 2.68 0.94 -10.86
N VAL A 117 2.87 0.96 -12.18
CA VAL A 117 3.03 2.23 -12.91
C VAL A 117 1.77 3.08 -12.78
N GLU A 118 0.60 2.50 -13.03
CA GLU A 118 -0.69 3.19 -13.05
C GLU A 118 -1.20 3.53 -11.65
N ALA A 119 -1.07 2.61 -10.70
CA ALA A 119 -1.64 2.79 -9.37
C ALA A 119 -0.75 3.61 -8.42
N ASP A 120 0.58 3.55 -8.60
CA ASP A 120 1.51 4.15 -7.65
C ASP A 120 2.32 5.29 -8.28
N CYS A 121 3.00 5.02 -9.40
CA CYS A 121 4.03 5.93 -9.89
C CYS A 121 3.47 7.14 -10.65
N LEU A 122 2.52 6.94 -11.54
CA LEU A 122 1.92 8.04 -12.32
C LEU A 122 1.12 9.01 -11.44
N PRO A 123 0.24 8.53 -10.52
CA PRO A 123 -0.44 9.43 -9.59
C PRO A 123 0.52 10.23 -8.71
N ALA A 124 1.58 9.60 -8.20
CA ALA A 124 2.58 10.29 -7.39
C ALA A 124 3.27 11.42 -8.16
N ARG A 125 3.68 11.16 -9.41
CA ARG A 125 4.29 12.20 -10.26
C ARG A 125 3.34 13.35 -10.58
N ALA A 126 2.06 13.05 -10.79
CA ALA A 126 1.05 14.08 -11.04
C ALA A 126 0.91 15.07 -9.87
N TYR A 127 1.20 14.62 -8.64
CA TYR A 127 1.24 15.46 -7.43
C TYR A 127 2.64 16.02 -7.11
N GLY A 128 3.60 15.93 -8.03
CA GLY A 128 4.95 16.46 -7.84
C GLY A 128 5.85 15.61 -6.93
N CYS A 129 5.41 14.42 -6.54
CA CYS A 129 6.23 13.49 -5.78
C CYS A 129 7.25 12.80 -6.71
N ARG A 130 8.41 12.45 -6.15
CA ARG A 130 9.31 11.50 -6.80
C ARG A 130 8.70 10.10 -6.73
N ALA A 131 9.02 9.23 -7.68
CA ALA A 131 8.49 7.87 -7.68
C ALA A 131 9.54 6.87 -8.15
N VAL A 132 9.56 5.70 -7.54
CA VAL A 132 10.39 4.56 -7.92
C VAL A 132 9.54 3.31 -8.00
N LEU A 133 9.69 2.58 -9.11
CA LEU A 133 9.00 1.33 -9.37
C LEU A 133 9.85 0.17 -8.85
N VAL A 134 9.24 -0.73 -8.06
CA VAL A 134 9.93 -1.86 -7.44
C VAL A 134 9.28 -3.19 -7.79
N ARG A 135 10.05 -4.31 -7.74
CA ARG A 135 9.52 -5.69 -7.81
C ARG A 135 8.67 -6.03 -9.03
N THR A 136 8.81 -5.31 -10.13
CA THR A 136 8.05 -5.55 -11.37
C THR A 136 8.97 -5.60 -12.59
N ARG A 137 8.50 -6.24 -13.66
CA ARG A 137 9.17 -6.27 -14.96
C ARG A 137 8.70 -5.17 -15.90
N ASP A 138 7.77 -4.32 -15.46
CA ASP A 138 7.25 -3.22 -16.27
C ASP A 138 8.35 -2.22 -16.63
N GLU A 139 8.58 -2.03 -17.92
CA GLU A 139 9.64 -1.17 -18.45
C GLU A 139 9.18 0.26 -18.77
N ARG A 140 7.90 0.52 -18.64
CA ARG A 140 7.29 1.81 -18.98
C ARG A 140 7.65 2.93 -18.01
N PHE A 141 8.29 2.61 -16.87
CA PHE A 141 8.63 3.60 -15.84
C PHE A 141 10.09 3.51 -15.38
N ARG A 142 10.67 4.67 -15.07
CA ARG A 142 12.01 4.81 -14.49
C ARG A 142 12.00 5.91 -13.40
N PRO A 143 12.79 5.80 -12.31
CA PRO A 143 13.67 4.65 -12.02
C PRO A 143 12.86 3.40 -11.65
N ARG A 144 13.44 2.25 -11.97
CA ARG A 144 12.93 0.93 -11.62
C ARG A 144 14.05 0.11 -11.00
N VAL A 145 13.76 -0.53 -9.87
CA VAL A 145 14.73 -1.32 -9.09
C VAL A 145 14.13 -2.67 -8.66
N ALA A 146 15.00 -3.60 -8.26
CA ALA A 146 14.55 -4.95 -7.93
C ALA A 146 13.81 -5.04 -6.58
N GLY A 147 14.11 -4.16 -5.63
CA GLY A 147 13.52 -4.22 -4.29
C GLY A 147 13.69 -2.93 -3.50
N LEU A 148 13.23 -2.96 -2.24
CA LEU A 148 13.23 -1.79 -1.37
C LEU A 148 14.64 -1.31 -1.01
N SER A 149 15.60 -2.20 -0.80
CA SER A 149 16.97 -1.80 -0.50
C SER A 149 17.54 -0.86 -1.54
N GLN A 150 17.36 -1.19 -2.84
CA GLN A 150 17.82 -0.33 -3.94
C GLN A 150 17.01 0.97 -4.06
N ALA A 151 15.71 0.92 -3.72
CA ALA A 151 14.91 2.15 -3.66
C ALA A 151 15.44 3.10 -2.58
N VAL A 152 15.78 2.58 -1.40
CA VAL A 152 16.39 3.36 -0.33
C VAL A 152 17.71 3.97 -0.75
N ASP A 153 18.57 3.24 -1.48
CA ASP A 153 19.84 3.77 -2.00
C ASP A 153 19.62 4.99 -2.89
N LEU A 154 18.58 4.94 -3.75
CA LEU A 154 18.19 6.10 -4.59
C LEU A 154 17.62 7.28 -3.80
N MET A 155 16.95 7.02 -2.69
CA MET A 155 16.30 8.05 -1.87
C MET A 155 17.29 8.78 -0.97
N THR A 156 18.39 8.09 -0.60
CA THR A 156 19.39 8.58 0.37
C THR A 156 20.71 9.03 -0.29
N ALA A 157 20.83 8.88 -1.61
CA ALA A 157 21.94 9.42 -2.40
C ALA A 157 21.79 10.94 -2.61
#